data_594e7c5b11c4d56af5a91e1ca69fe645
#
_entry.id   594e7c5b11c4d56af5a91e1ca69fe645
#
_cell.length_a   1.000
_cell.length_b   1.000
_cell.length_c   1.000
_cell.angle_alpha   90.00
_cell.angle_beta   90.00
_cell.angle_gamma   90.00
#
_symmetry.space_group_name_H-M   'P 1'
#
loop_
_entity.id
_entity.type
_entity.pdbx_description
1 polymer ?
#
loop_
_entity_poly.entity_id
_entity_poly.type
_entity_poly.pdbx_seq_one_letter_code
_entity_poly.pdbx_strand_id
1 'polypeptide(L)'
;MKNIFRLTAVALLAATLFSACTGAFEDMNTNPKGVSDEELKQDNNYIGMHFIPMMQSIYYNKNAGVNVWEYQLIQNLNADLWSGYISTATAFAGNVSNVTYAMNAGWNDNCWDYAYRNVMVESLKITNKCKDDMETYAHFEAINTICRVIAMSRLADQYGCIIYSHYGESATGGEYDSGQDAYKKFFEELKEAADVLRTAKEKDVASFMMFDYAYGGNLNKWAQLCNTIRLRLAMRIVKYDAAWAKSEAEAAMNDSNGLIETNDANFGIAGNGYVNPLYGIAFNYGDGVLGANIPSILSGMGDARLDKYATQNSKSEYFGIRLGIKGLEEEGFSDAYKAIVSRPNLTETSPAILATAAETILLEAEAALRGWDVNGKGTAQSLYEKGIRTSFEQWGAAVGDYLSSTTTAAAYVDPVIPAASIEGQSKVTAKWDESLSNEEKFAKIATQRWIAIYPEGMNGWAEIRRTGYPLSLIHISEPTR
;
A
#
# COMPACT_ATOMS: atom_id res chain seq x y z
N MET A 1 7.35 -66.18 -44.51
CA MET A 1 8.45 -65.22 -44.57
C MET A 1 8.12 -63.97 -45.32
N LYS A 2 7.48 -63.91 -46.50
CA LYS A 2 7.17 -62.67 -47.24
C LYS A 2 6.23 -61.71 -46.54
N ASN A 3 5.31 -62.20 -45.70
CA ASN A 3 4.36 -61.32 -44.99
C ASN A 3 4.94 -60.65 -43.72
N ILE A 4 5.92 -61.28 -43.08
CA ILE A 4 6.62 -60.71 -41.92
C ILE A 4 7.54 -59.55 -42.37
N PHE A 5 8.22 -59.73 -43.55
CA PHE A 5 9.06 -58.67 -44.11
C PHE A 5 8.24 -57.43 -44.56
N ARG A 6 7.00 -57.61 -45.00
CA ARG A 6 6.12 -56.47 -45.34
C ARG A 6 5.61 -55.73 -44.11
N LEU A 7 5.30 -56.46 -43.02
CA LEU A 7 4.86 -55.82 -41.76
C LEU A 7 6.02 -55.07 -41.07
N THR A 8 7.23 -55.62 -41.09
CA THR A 8 8.40 -54.91 -40.56
C THR A 8 8.78 -53.68 -41.38
N ALA A 9 8.68 -53.76 -42.72
CA ALA A 9 8.95 -52.59 -43.58
C ALA A 9 7.93 -51.49 -43.39
N VAL A 10 6.63 -51.81 -43.21
CA VAL A 10 5.57 -50.83 -42.95
C VAL A 10 5.71 -50.23 -41.53
N ALA A 11 6.10 -51.01 -40.54
CA ALA A 11 6.36 -50.52 -39.19
C ALA A 11 7.60 -49.61 -39.10
N LEU A 12 8.68 -49.90 -39.84
CA LEU A 12 9.84 -49.01 -39.95
C LEU A 12 9.49 -47.69 -40.73
N LEU A 13 8.69 -47.78 -41.77
CA LEU A 13 8.24 -46.59 -42.53
C LEU A 13 7.34 -45.71 -41.63
N ALA A 14 6.45 -46.29 -40.84
CA ALA A 14 5.61 -45.54 -39.90
C ALA A 14 6.46 -44.90 -38.77
N ALA A 15 7.45 -45.58 -38.25
CA ALA A 15 8.35 -45.04 -37.20
C ALA A 15 9.19 -43.86 -37.71
N THR A 16 9.63 -43.89 -38.99
CA THR A 16 10.37 -42.76 -39.60
C THR A 16 9.49 -41.58 -39.96
N LEU A 17 8.19 -41.77 -40.20
CA LEU A 17 7.25 -40.67 -40.42
C LEU A 17 6.87 -39.96 -39.13
N PHE A 18 6.86 -40.63 -38.00
CA PHE A 18 6.61 -40.00 -36.69
C PHE A 18 7.82 -39.22 -36.14
N SER A 19 9.05 -39.58 -36.49
CA SER A 19 10.23 -38.82 -36.07
C SER A 19 10.58 -37.62 -36.96
N ALA A 20 10.08 -37.57 -38.18
CA ALA A 20 10.34 -36.46 -39.10
C ALA A 20 9.47 -35.20 -38.82
N CYS A 21 8.34 -35.34 -38.12
CA CYS A 21 7.46 -34.19 -37.81
C CYS A 21 7.82 -33.44 -36.52
N THR A 22 8.62 -34.03 -35.62
CA THR A 22 8.92 -33.37 -34.33
C THR A 22 10.22 -32.55 -34.34
N GLY A 23 11.18 -32.85 -35.23
CA GLY A 23 12.44 -32.13 -35.34
C GLY A 23 12.32 -30.69 -35.84
N ALA A 24 11.30 -30.40 -36.66
CA ALA A 24 11.03 -29.04 -37.14
C ALA A 24 10.06 -28.26 -36.25
N PHE A 25 9.50 -28.90 -35.23
CA PHE A 25 8.50 -28.28 -34.36
C PHE A 25 9.14 -27.30 -33.36
N GLU A 26 10.33 -27.60 -32.87
CA GLU A 26 11.13 -26.69 -32.04
C GLU A 26 11.56 -25.45 -32.84
N ASP A 27 12.10 -25.66 -34.05
CA ASP A 27 12.53 -24.56 -34.92
C ASP A 27 11.36 -23.66 -35.37
N MET A 28 10.17 -24.27 -35.66
CA MET A 28 8.98 -23.50 -36.03
C MET A 28 8.34 -22.77 -34.87
N ASN A 29 8.49 -23.26 -33.64
CA ASN A 29 7.97 -22.61 -32.43
C ASN A 29 8.98 -21.69 -31.76
N THR A 30 10.24 -21.73 -32.15
CA THR A 30 11.27 -20.81 -31.64
C THR A 30 11.14 -19.50 -32.45
N ASN A 31 10.82 -18.40 -31.78
CA ASN A 31 10.84 -17.09 -32.41
C ASN A 31 12.30 -16.68 -32.70
N PRO A 32 12.76 -16.66 -33.98
CA PRO A 32 14.17 -16.37 -34.31
C PRO A 32 14.57 -14.91 -34.00
N LYS A 33 13.62 -14.07 -33.57
CA LYS A 33 13.84 -12.71 -33.09
C LYS A 33 13.58 -12.59 -31.57
N GLY A 34 13.29 -13.69 -30.91
CA GLY A 34 13.11 -13.74 -29.47
C GLY A 34 14.48 -13.71 -28.77
N VAL A 35 14.57 -13.00 -27.65
CA VAL A 35 15.73 -13.06 -26.76
C VAL A 35 15.65 -14.39 -26.01
N SER A 36 16.73 -15.16 -26.00
CA SER A 36 16.79 -16.43 -25.25
C SER A 36 16.95 -16.18 -23.75
N ASP A 37 16.56 -17.18 -22.94
CA ASP A 37 16.78 -17.12 -21.49
C ASP A 37 18.26 -16.95 -21.14
N GLU A 38 19.18 -17.55 -21.91
CA GLU A 38 20.61 -17.40 -21.71
C GLU A 38 21.11 -15.98 -21.96
N GLU A 39 20.55 -15.28 -22.95
CA GLU A 39 20.85 -13.86 -23.19
C GLU A 39 20.30 -12.97 -22.08
N LEU A 40 19.09 -13.28 -21.56
CA LEU A 40 18.47 -12.56 -20.44
C LEU A 40 19.25 -12.73 -19.13
N LYS A 41 19.93 -13.84 -18.91
CA LYS A 41 20.75 -14.07 -17.70
C LYS A 41 21.95 -13.15 -17.61
N GLN A 42 22.53 -12.69 -18.73
CA GLN A 42 23.74 -11.88 -18.73
C GLN A 42 23.61 -10.59 -17.94
N ASP A 43 22.43 -9.94 -17.98
CA ASP A 43 22.15 -8.68 -17.27
C ASP A 43 21.14 -8.86 -16.14
N ASN A 44 20.96 -10.06 -15.63
CA ASN A 44 19.92 -10.44 -14.67
C ASN A 44 18.48 -10.13 -15.13
N ASN A 45 18.27 -9.79 -16.39
CA ASN A 45 16.94 -9.52 -16.94
C ASN A 45 16.00 -10.71 -16.81
N TYR A 46 16.55 -11.92 -16.83
CA TYR A 46 15.80 -13.17 -16.64
C TYR A 46 14.91 -13.17 -15.39
N ILE A 47 15.37 -12.53 -14.30
CA ILE A 47 14.62 -12.37 -13.05
C ILE A 47 14.12 -10.94 -12.91
N GLY A 48 14.98 -9.95 -13.19
CA GLY A 48 14.75 -8.54 -12.93
C GLY A 48 13.53 -7.97 -13.66
N MET A 49 13.23 -8.44 -14.87
CA MET A 49 12.09 -7.98 -15.67
C MET A 49 10.73 -8.17 -14.96
N HIS A 50 10.64 -9.06 -13.98
CA HIS A 50 9.42 -9.32 -13.22
C HIS A 50 9.19 -8.34 -12.07
N PHE A 51 10.23 -7.60 -11.62
CA PHE A 51 10.12 -6.64 -10.52
C PHE A 51 9.31 -5.42 -10.88
N ILE A 52 9.49 -4.89 -12.09
CA ILE A 52 8.80 -3.68 -12.55
C ILE A 52 7.27 -3.84 -12.48
N PRO A 53 6.68 -4.82 -13.17
CA PRO A 53 5.22 -5.01 -13.13
C PRO A 53 4.74 -5.38 -11.72
N MET A 54 5.53 -6.10 -10.92
CA MET A 54 5.17 -6.43 -9.54
C MET A 54 5.13 -5.17 -8.66
N MET A 55 6.18 -4.34 -8.67
CA MET A 55 6.25 -3.11 -7.87
C MET A 55 5.12 -2.14 -8.24
N GLN A 56 4.87 -1.92 -9.53
CA GLN A 56 3.76 -1.09 -9.97
C GLN A 56 2.41 -1.65 -9.51
N SER A 57 2.27 -2.98 -9.48
CA SER A 57 1.04 -3.65 -9.07
C SER A 57 0.76 -3.56 -7.56
N ILE A 58 1.77 -3.33 -6.72
CA ILE A 58 1.55 -3.06 -5.28
C ILE A 58 0.63 -1.84 -5.10
N TYR A 59 0.70 -0.85 -5.97
CA TYR A 59 -0.17 0.32 -5.96
C TYR A 59 -1.15 0.33 -7.14
N TYR A 60 -1.54 -0.85 -7.61
CA TYR A 60 -2.59 -1.07 -8.62
C TYR A 60 -2.39 -0.32 -9.94
N ASN A 61 -1.17 -0.23 -10.42
CA ASN A 61 -0.82 0.53 -11.62
C ASN A 61 0.12 -0.21 -12.58
N LYS A 62 -0.17 -1.46 -12.89
CA LYS A 62 0.65 -2.32 -13.75
C LYS A 62 1.00 -1.69 -15.12
N ASN A 63 0.13 -0.85 -15.66
CA ASN A 63 0.24 -0.32 -17.00
C ASN A 63 0.66 1.16 -17.04
N ALA A 64 1.42 1.62 -16.04
CA ALA A 64 1.98 2.98 -15.98
C ALA A 64 0.94 4.09 -16.22
N GLY A 65 -0.27 3.94 -15.67
CA GLY A 65 -1.31 4.97 -15.75
C GLY A 65 -2.19 4.97 -17.00
N VAL A 66 -2.01 4.01 -17.90
CA VAL A 66 -2.87 3.90 -19.09
C VAL A 66 -4.32 3.54 -18.73
N ASN A 67 -4.52 2.76 -17.66
CA ASN A 67 -5.83 2.32 -17.17
C ASN A 67 -5.94 2.50 -15.67
N VAL A 68 -6.33 3.68 -15.19
CA VAL A 68 -6.47 3.97 -13.76
C VAL A 68 -7.78 3.45 -13.16
N TRP A 69 -8.70 2.88 -13.96
CA TRP A 69 -9.95 2.32 -13.47
C TRP A 69 -9.75 1.15 -12.50
N GLU A 70 -8.66 0.38 -12.64
CA GLU A 70 -8.33 -0.68 -11.68
C GLU A 70 -8.07 -0.08 -10.31
N TYR A 71 -7.23 0.97 -10.22
CA TYR A 71 -7.01 1.70 -8.98
C TYR A 71 -8.32 2.30 -8.44
N GLN A 72 -9.17 2.86 -9.31
CA GLN A 72 -10.46 3.43 -8.91
C GLN A 72 -11.31 2.39 -8.18
N LEU A 73 -11.48 1.20 -8.75
CA LEU A 73 -12.32 0.17 -8.15
C LEU A 73 -11.68 -0.51 -6.94
N ILE A 74 -10.36 -0.72 -6.96
CA ILE A 74 -9.66 -1.49 -5.93
C ILE A 74 -9.40 -0.67 -4.68
N GLN A 75 -8.91 0.57 -4.83
CA GLN A 75 -8.50 1.40 -3.71
C GLN A 75 -9.31 2.67 -3.58
N ASN A 76 -9.51 3.45 -4.67
CA ASN A 76 -10.11 4.77 -4.58
C ASN A 76 -11.57 4.73 -4.08
N LEU A 77 -12.43 3.90 -4.68
CA LEU A 77 -13.82 3.71 -4.28
C LEU A 77 -13.99 2.69 -3.12
N ASN A 78 -12.93 2.38 -2.43
CA ASN A 78 -12.89 1.51 -1.24
C ASN A 78 -12.10 2.20 -0.12
N ALA A 79 -10.87 1.81 0.07
CA ALA A 79 -10.06 2.21 1.21
C ALA A 79 -9.77 3.72 1.28
N ASP A 80 -9.61 4.41 0.14
CA ASP A 80 -9.42 5.85 0.12
C ASP A 80 -10.66 6.60 0.63
N LEU A 81 -11.88 6.08 0.30
CA LEU A 81 -13.13 6.59 0.87
C LEU A 81 -13.18 6.35 2.38
N TRP A 82 -12.98 5.10 2.80
CA TRP A 82 -13.18 4.70 4.20
C TRP A 82 -12.07 5.17 5.14
N SER A 83 -10.91 5.50 4.62
CA SER A 83 -9.89 6.26 5.35
C SER A 83 -10.30 7.72 5.59
N GLY A 84 -11.26 8.23 4.82
CA GLY A 84 -11.68 9.63 4.85
C GLY A 84 -10.74 10.59 4.14
N TYR A 85 -9.77 10.07 3.37
CA TYR A 85 -8.82 10.91 2.62
C TYR A 85 -9.42 11.46 1.34
N ILE A 86 -10.05 10.59 0.57
CA ILE A 86 -10.63 10.90 -0.73
C ILE A 86 -12.14 10.65 -0.68
N SER A 87 -12.88 11.39 -1.46
CA SER A 87 -14.30 11.24 -1.69
C SER A 87 -14.59 11.39 -3.18
N THR A 88 -15.86 11.46 -3.55
CA THR A 88 -16.28 11.72 -4.93
C THR A 88 -17.49 12.63 -4.97
N ALA A 89 -17.56 13.45 -6.03
CA ALA A 89 -18.76 14.21 -6.38
C ALA A 89 -19.68 13.46 -7.35
N THR A 90 -19.27 12.27 -7.80
CA THR A 90 -20.02 11.46 -8.78
C THR A 90 -20.97 10.51 -8.07
N ALA A 91 -22.25 10.52 -8.45
CA ALA A 91 -23.28 9.63 -7.90
C ALA A 91 -23.18 8.24 -8.54
N PHE A 92 -22.12 7.51 -8.25
CA PHE A 92 -21.92 6.16 -8.76
C PHE A 92 -23.09 5.22 -8.43
N ALA A 93 -23.54 4.47 -9.43
CA ALA A 93 -24.67 3.53 -9.32
C ALA A 93 -25.94 4.19 -8.74
N GLY A 94 -26.25 5.44 -9.15
CA GLY A 94 -27.40 6.18 -8.61
C GLY A 94 -27.28 6.48 -7.11
N ASN A 95 -26.05 6.75 -6.66
CA ASN A 95 -25.68 6.99 -5.27
C ASN A 95 -25.93 5.78 -4.32
N VAL A 96 -25.98 4.57 -4.88
CA VAL A 96 -26.08 3.30 -4.13
C VAL A 96 -24.80 2.52 -4.34
N SER A 97 -23.76 2.86 -3.59
CA SER A 97 -22.41 2.32 -3.76
C SER A 97 -21.63 2.39 -2.44
N ASN A 98 -20.35 2.02 -2.49
CA ASN A 98 -19.43 2.12 -1.34
C ASN A 98 -19.40 3.53 -0.73
N VAL A 99 -19.64 4.59 -1.53
CA VAL A 99 -19.71 5.99 -1.08
C VAL A 99 -20.84 6.21 -0.05
N THR A 100 -21.92 5.46 -0.17
CA THR A 100 -23.08 5.51 0.72
C THR A 100 -23.25 4.23 1.54
N TYR A 101 -22.16 3.47 1.70
CA TYR A 101 -22.11 2.20 2.45
C TYR A 101 -23.00 1.08 1.88
N ALA A 102 -23.45 1.21 0.64
CA ALA A 102 -24.07 0.14 -0.12
C ALA A 102 -22.97 -0.60 -0.90
N MET A 103 -22.44 -1.67 -0.30
CA MET A 103 -21.29 -2.40 -0.81
C MET A 103 -21.53 -2.93 -2.23
N ASN A 104 -20.67 -2.55 -3.16
CA ASN A 104 -20.68 -3.10 -4.52
C ASN A 104 -19.74 -4.29 -4.58
N ALA A 105 -20.30 -5.50 -4.69
CA ALA A 105 -19.53 -6.75 -4.71
C ALA A 105 -18.49 -6.77 -5.83
N GLY A 106 -18.88 -6.38 -7.06
CA GLY A 106 -17.95 -6.38 -8.19
C GLY A 106 -16.76 -5.42 -8.02
N TRP A 107 -16.93 -4.33 -7.27
CA TRP A 107 -15.79 -3.46 -6.94
C TRP A 107 -14.89 -4.11 -5.89
N ASN A 108 -15.49 -4.73 -4.89
CA ASN A 108 -14.74 -5.34 -3.81
C ASN A 108 -13.95 -6.57 -4.26
N ASP A 109 -14.44 -7.33 -5.24
CA ASP A 109 -13.75 -8.51 -5.79
C ASP A 109 -12.47 -8.15 -6.56
N ASN A 110 -12.39 -6.93 -7.12
CA ASN A 110 -11.25 -6.51 -7.93
C ASN A 110 -9.92 -6.51 -7.17
N CYS A 111 -9.91 -6.15 -5.88
CA CYS A 111 -8.68 -6.14 -5.08
C CYS A 111 -8.09 -7.56 -4.96
N TRP A 112 -8.95 -8.53 -4.66
CA TRP A 112 -8.56 -9.94 -4.59
C TRP A 112 -7.95 -10.43 -5.89
N ASP A 113 -8.69 -10.30 -6.97
CA ASP A 113 -8.32 -10.76 -8.28
C ASP A 113 -7.01 -10.12 -8.80
N TYR A 114 -6.88 -8.80 -8.61
CA TYR A 114 -5.70 -8.06 -9.03
C TYR A 114 -4.43 -8.49 -8.29
N ALA A 115 -4.50 -8.68 -6.97
CA ALA A 115 -3.35 -9.08 -6.16
C ALA A 115 -2.78 -10.44 -6.63
N TYR A 116 -3.64 -11.40 -6.90
CA TYR A 116 -3.19 -12.72 -7.37
C TYR A 116 -2.68 -12.68 -8.81
N ARG A 117 -3.40 -12.04 -9.72
CA ARG A 117 -3.02 -12.02 -11.13
C ARG A 117 -1.80 -11.15 -11.46
N ASN A 118 -1.51 -10.15 -10.64
CA ASN A 118 -0.44 -9.19 -10.97
C ASN A 118 0.72 -9.21 -9.98
N VAL A 119 0.49 -9.42 -8.68
CA VAL A 119 1.57 -9.47 -7.70
C VAL A 119 2.05 -10.91 -7.49
N MET A 120 1.14 -11.82 -7.11
CA MET A 120 1.53 -13.18 -6.75
C MET A 120 2.10 -13.96 -7.94
N VAL A 121 1.55 -13.77 -9.14
CA VAL A 121 2.09 -14.41 -10.37
C VAL A 121 3.53 -13.96 -10.64
N GLU A 122 3.82 -12.67 -10.58
CA GLU A 122 5.18 -12.17 -10.82
C GLU A 122 6.13 -12.59 -9.69
N SER A 123 5.67 -12.52 -8.43
CA SER A 123 6.42 -12.99 -7.27
C SER A 123 6.80 -14.49 -7.39
N LEU A 124 5.85 -15.34 -7.78
CA LEU A 124 6.11 -16.77 -7.97
C LEU A 124 7.14 -17.03 -9.08
N LYS A 125 7.10 -16.27 -10.18
CA LYS A 125 8.11 -16.36 -11.25
C LYS A 125 9.51 -15.99 -10.73
N ILE A 126 9.62 -14.92 -9.96
CA ILE A 126 10.89 -14.51 -9.33
C ILE A 126 11.40 -15.63 -8.41
N THR A 127 10.56 -16.08 -7.48
CA THR A 127 10.93 -17.15 -6.54
C THR A 127 11.40 -18.42 -7.26
N ASN A 128 10.69 -18.86 -8.30
CA ASN A 128 11.08 -20.07 -9.04
C ASN A 128 12.41 -19.90 -9.78
N LYS A 129 12.67 -18.71 -10.33
CA LYS A 129 13.94 -18.42 -11.01
C LYS A 129 15.11 -18.25 -10.03
N CYS A 130 14.88 -17.65 -8.85
CA CYS A 130 15.91 -17.52 -7.80
C CYS A 130 16.32 -18.89 -7.23
N LYS A 131 15.42 -19.88 -7.17
CA LYS A 131 15.72 -21.24 -6.67
C LYS A 131 16.83 -21.93 -7.45
N ASP A 132 17.04 -21.60 -8.72
CA ASP A 132 18.06 -22.20 -9.57
C ASP A 132 19.48 -21.81 -9.11
N ASP A 133 19.64 -20.61 -8.50
CA ASP A 133 20.92 -20.11 -7.98
C ASP A 133 20.70 -19.11 -6.83
N MET A 134 20.35 -19.63 -5.67
CA MET A 134 20.13 -18.85 -4.45
C MET A 134 21.41 -18.19 -3.92
N GLU A 135 22.60 -18.67 -4.27
CA GLU A 135 23.85 -18.02 -3.88
C GLU A 135 24.01 -16.66 -4.56
N THR A 136 23.62 -16.58 -5.83
CA THR A 136 23.66 -15.34 -6.61
C THR A 136 22.45 -14.44 -6.37
N TYR A 137 21.24 -15.00 -6.21
CA TYR A 137 19.98 -14.24 -6.26
C TYR A 137 19.24 -14.13 -4.92
N ALA A 138 19.88 -14.44 -3.78
CA ALA A 138 19.24 -14.34 -2.47
C ALA A 138 18.65 -12.94 -2.20
N HIS A 139 19.34 -11.87 -2.59
CA HIS A 139 18.86 -10.49 -2.41
C HIS A 139 17.67 -10.15 -3.33
N PHE A 140 17.58 -10.73 -4.53
CA PHE A 140 16.38 -10.63 -5.37
C PHE A 140 15.18 -11.26 -4.68
N GLU A 141 15.34 -12.49 -4.14
CA GLU A 141 14.24 -13.16 -3.43
C GLU A 141 13.86 -12.41 -2.15
N ALA A 142 14.81 -11.84 -1.41
CA ALA A 142 14.52 -11.03 -0.23
C ALA A 142 13.66 -9.79 -0.59
N ILE A 143 13.98 -9.08 -1.67
CA ILE A 143 13.21 -7.92 -2.14
C ILE A 143 11.85 -8.35 -2.67
N ASN A 144 11.78 -9.45 -3.43
CA ASN A 144 10.54 -10.07 -3.88
C ASN A 144 9.61 -10.36 -2.70
N THR A 145 10.15 -10.96 -1.64
CA THR A 145 9.42 -11.26 -0.41
C THR A 145 8.87 -10.00 0.26
N ILE A 146 9.68 -8.94 0.39
CA ILE A 146 9.22 -7.67 0.97
C ILE A 146 8.05 -7.09 0.16
N CYS A 147 8.18 -7.05 -1.17
CA CYS A 147 7.12 -6.56 -2.07
C CYS A 147 5.84 -7.40 -1.96
N ARG A 148 5.98 -8.72 -1.94
CA ARG A 148 4.87 -9.68 -1.78
C ARG A 148 4.17 -9.48 -0.44
N VAL A 149 4.90 -9.37 0.66
CA VAL A 149 4.32 -9.14 1.99
C VAL A 149 3.60 -7.80 2.06
N ILE A 150 4.16 -6.73 1.50
CA ILE A 150 3.47 -5.41 1.45
C ILE A 150 2.12 -5.55 0.75
N ALA A 151 2.06 -6.17 -0.42
CA ALA A 151 0.82 -6.32 -1.18
C ALA A 151 -0.19 -7.24 -0.47
N MET A 152 0.26 -8.40 0.00
CA MET A 152 -0.62 -9.43 0.54
C MET A 152 -1.07 -9.13 1.97
N SER A 153 -0.31 -8.38 2.76
CA SER A 153 -0.78 -7.89 4.05
C SER A 153 -1.91 -6.86 3.90
N ARG A 154 -1.88 -6.02 2.86
CA ARG A 154 -3.01 -5.12 2.51
C ARG A 154 -4.26 -5.92 2.13
N LEU A 155 -4.08 -7.03 1.41
CA LEU A 155 -5.17 -7.94 1.07
C LEU A 155 -5.72 -8.63 2.33
N ALA A 156 -4.85 -9.14 3.21
CA ALA A 156 -5.25 -9.76 4.48
C ALA A 156 -5.96 -8.75 5.41
N ASP A 157 -5.52 -7.50 5.45
CA ASP A 157 -6.20 -6.43 6.20
C ASP A 157 -7.63 -6.18 5.70
N GLN A 158 -7.91 -6.45 4.43
CA GLN A 158 -9.23 -6.24 3.82
C GLN A 158 -10.15 -7.46 3.94
N TYR A 159 -9.63 -8.67 3.70
CA TYR A 159 -10.44 -9.89 3.59
C TYR A 159 -10.28 -10.86 4.77
N GLY A 160 -9.23 -10.72 5.56
CA GLY A 160 -8.90 -11.64 6.66
C GLY A 160 -8.14 -12.87 6.17
N CYS A 161 -8.86 -13.92 5.73
CA CYS A 161 -8.25 -15.11 5.16
C CYS A 161 -7.81 -14.88 3.71
N ILE A 162 -6.62 -15.35 3.36
CA ILE A 162 -6.04 -15.22 2.01
C ILE A 162 -5.35 -16.53 1.59
N ILE A 163 -5.09 -16.71 0.30
CA ILE A 163 -4.24 -17.79 -0.21
C ILE A 163 -2.81 -17.24 -0.31
N TYR A 164 -1.95 -17.56 0.63
CA TYR A 164 -0.59 -17.04 0.67
C TYR A 164 0.48 -18.12 0.66
N SER A 165 0.57 -18.93 1.73
CA SER A 165 1.59 -19.97 1.85
C SER A 165 1.41 -21.11 0.84
N HIS A 166 0.18 -21.39 0.43
CA HIS A 166 -0.19 -22.44 -0.51
C HIS A 166 -0.39 -21.94 -1.96
N TYR A 167 0.00 -20.68 -2.24
CA TYR A 167 -0.14 -20.14 -3.58
C TYR A 167 0.82 -20.81 -4.58
N GLY A 168 0.28 -21.33 -5.68
CA GLY A 168 1.05 -21.99 -6.74
C GLY A 168 1.25 -23.51 -6.54
N GLU A 169 0.74 -24.09 -5.45
CA GLU A 169 0.76 -25.53 -5.24
C GLU A 169 -0.23 -26.29 -6.15
N SER A 170 -1.28 -25.60 -6.59
CA SER A 170 -2.32 -26.14 -7.48
C SER A 170 -2.63 -25.18 -8.60
N ALA A 171 -2.91 -25.70 -9.79
CA ALA A 171 -3.32 -24.92 -10.95
C ALA A 171 -4.74 -24.31 -10.83
N THR A 172 -5.58 -24.83 -9.93
CA THR A 172 -6.99 -24.46 -9.78
C THR A 172 -7.30 -23.68 -8.52
N GLY A 173 -6.30 -23.33 -7.72
CA GLY A 173 -6.42 -22.60 -6.46
C GLY A 173 -5.46 -23.16 -5.41
N GLY A 174 -5.50 -22.60 -4.19
CA GLY A 174 -4.74 -23.02 -3.04
C GLY A 174 -5.60 -23.07 -1.79
N GLU A 175 -5.10 -23.66 -0.71
CA GLU A 175 -5.74 -23.60 0.58
C GLU A 175 -5.65 -22.17 1.15
N TYR A 176 -6.66 -21.78 1.93
CA TYR A 176 -6.67 -20.50 2.59
C TYR A 176 -5.87 -20.54 3.88
N ASP A 177 -4.96 -19.60 4.03
CA ASP A 177 -4.38 -19.29 5.33
C ASP A 177 -5.42 -18.51 6.16
N SER A 178 -5.53 -18.83 7.44
CA SER A 178 -6.21 -17.93 8.37
C SER A 178 -5.45 -16.59 8.45
N GLY A 179 -6.11 -15.52 8.89
CA GLY A 179 -5.41 -14.25 9.11
C GLY A 179 -4.21 -14.40 10.06
N GLN A 180 -4.32 -15.27 11.07
CA GLN A 180 -3.22 -15.56 11.99
C GLN A 180 -2.04 -16.25 11.28
N ASP A 181 -2.32 -17.27 10.45
CA ASP A 181 -1.25 -18.03 9.80
C ASP A 181 -0.57 -17.21 8.71
N ALA A 182 -1.33 -16.42 7.95
CA ALA A 182 -0.76 -15.46 7.01
C ALA A 182 0.19 -14.46 7.69
N TYR A 183 -0.21 -13.88 8.84
CA TYR A 183 0.64 -12.95 9.59
C TYR A 183 1.87 -13.62 10.17
N LYS A 184 1.78 -14.86 10.67
CA LYS A 184 2.97 -15.64 11.10
C LYS A 184 3.95 -15.78 9.94
N LYS A 185 3.44 -16.13 8.75
CA LYS A 185 4.28 -16.29 7.56
C LYS A 185 4.89 -14.96 7.13
N PHE A 186 4.16 -13.85 7.18
CA PHE A 186 4.72 -12.52 6.90
C PHE A 186 5.90 -12.18 7.83
N PHE A 187 5.77 -12.42 9.13
CA PHE A 187 6.87 -12.14 10.08
C PHE A 187 8.08 -13.03 9.86
N GLU A 188 7.86 -14.33 9.61
CA GLU A 188 8.93 -15.28 9.30
C GLU A 188 9.71 -14.82 8.04
N GLU A 189 9.01 -14.55 6.95
CA GLU A 189 9.60 -14.17 5.68
C GLU A 189 10.29 -12.80 5.74
N LEU A 190 9.73 -11.82 6.46
CA LEU A 190 10.38 -10.53 6.66
C LEU A 190 11.66 -10.64 7.49
N LYS A 191 11.69 -11.52 8.50
CA LYS A 191 12.90 -11.78 9.27
C LYS A 191 13.99 -12.38 8.39
N GLU A 192 13.67 -13.41 7.61
CA GLU A 192 14.61 -14.05 6.69
C GLU A 192 15.13 -13.05 5.64
N ALA A 193 14.26 -12.23 5.07
CA ALA A 193 14.65 -11.19 4.12
C ALA A 193 15.60 -10.16 4.74
N ALA A 194 15.34 -9.71 5.98
CA ALA A 194 16.22 -8.79 6.70
C ALA A 194 17.61 -9.39 6.96
N ASP A 195 17.68 -10.69 7.30
CA ASP A 195 18.93 -11.42 7.53
C ASP A 195 19.76 -11.53 6.24
N VAL A 196 19.11 -11.82 5.10
CA VAL A 196 19.77 -11.84 3.78
C VAL A 196 20.33 -10.47 3.42
N LEU A 197 19.51 -9.41 3.53
CA LEU A 197 19.92 -8.06 3.15
C LEU A 197 21.03 -7.50 4.04
N ARG A 198 21.13 -7.95 5.31
CA ARG A 198 22.25 -7.57 6.23
C ARG A 198 23.61 -8.04 5.72
N THR A 199 23.64 -9.14 4.98
CA THR A 199 24.88 -9.73 4.45
C THR A 199 25.17 -9.35 2.99
N ALA A 200 24.31 -8.52 2.39
CA ALA A 200 24.45 -8.09 0.99
C ALA A 200 25.75 -7.34 0.74
N LYS A 201 26.33 -7.51 -0.45
CA LYS A 201 27.62 -6.95 -0.88
C LYS A 201 27.41 -5.92 -1.99
N GLU A 202 28.47 -5.13 -2.28
CA GLU A 202 28.44 -4.12 -3.34
C GLU A 202 28.05 -4.70 -4.72
N LYS A 203 28.52 -5.91 -5.06
CA LYS A 203 28.13 -6.60 -6.29
C LYS A 203 26.61 -6.86 -6.37
N ASP A 204 25.98 -7.10 -5.24
CA ASP A 204 24.54 -7.39 -5.14
C ASP A 204 23.73 -6.10 -5.41
N VAL A 205 24.19 -4.97 -4.89
CA VAL A 205 23.64 -3.63 -5.20
C VAL A 205 23.66 -3.38 -6.70
N ALA A 206 24.80 -3.55 -7.34
CA ALA A 206 24.97 -3.30 -8.78
C ALA A 206 24.07 -4.21 -9.63
N SER A 207 23.88 -5.47 -9.23
CA SER A 207 23.07 -6.45 -9.96
C SER A 207 21.58 -6.13 -9.98
N PHE A 208 21.05 -5.45 -8.94
CA PHE A 208 19.64 -5.14 -8.80
C PHE A 208 19.26 -3.71 -9.22
N MET A 209 20.21 -2.80 -9.29
CA MET A 209 20.00 -1.35 -9.45
C MET A 209 19.05 -0.99 -10.60
N MET A 210 19.17 -1.63 -11.76
CA MET A 210 18.37 -1.30 -12.94
C MET A 210 16.90 -1.72 -12.84
N PHE A 211 16.53 -2.58 -11.89
CA PHE A 211 15.18 -3.08 -11.68
C PHE A 211 14.49 -2.40 -10.49
N ASP A 212 15.22 -1.58 -9.73
CA ASP A 212 14.76 -0.96 -8.50
C ASP A 212 14.27 0.47 -8.72
N TYR A 213 12.97 0.60 -8.90
CA TYR A 213 12.32 1.92 -9.03
C TYR A 213 11.96 2.59 -7.71
N ALA A 214 12.27 1.94 -6.59
CA ALA A 214 12.04 2.52 -5.27
C ALA A 214 13.31 3.16 -4.69
N TYR A 215 14.40 2.41 -4.68
CA TYR A 215 15.62 2.81 -3.98
C TYR A 215 16.91 2.80 -4.84
N GLY A 216 16.77 2.49 -6.14
CA GLY A 216 17.91 2.50 -7.08
C GLY A 216 19.02 1.52 -6.69
N GLY A 217 18.68 0.36 -6.15
CA GLY A 217 19.60 -0.69 -5.72
C GLY A 217 20.10 -0.53 -4.28
N ASN A 218 19.62 0.43 -3.50
CA ASN A 218 20.06 0.61 -2.12
C ASN A 218 19.47 -0.46 -1.19
N LEU A 219 20.18 -1.57 -1.02
CA LEU A 219 19.76 -2.71 -0.22
C LEU A 219 19.63 -2.39 1.28
N ASN A 220 20.35 -1.39 1.80
CA ASN A 220 20.17 -0.95 3.18
C ASN A 220 18.78 -0.33 3.39
N LYS A 221 18.30 0.47 2.45
CA LYS A 221 16.93 1.03 2.51
C LYS A 221 15.87 -0.06 2.38
N TRP A 222 16.10 -1.10 1.59
CA TRP A 222 15.24 -2.28 1.54
C TRP A 222 15.19 -3.03 2.87
N ALA A 223 16.33 -3.17 3.57
CA ALA A 223 16.39 -3.78 4.89
C ALA A 223 15.65 -2.94 5.94
N GLN A 224 15.81 -1.61 5.91
CA GLN A 224 15.06 -0.69 6.76
C GLN A 224 13.54 -0.76 6.50
N LEU A 225 13.13 -0.83 5.23
CA LEU A 225 11.74 -1.03 4.85
C LEU A 225 11.19 -2.34 5.40
N CYS A 226 11.95 -3.42 5.28
CA CYS A 226 11.59 -4.74 5.80
C CYS A 226 11.20 -4.67 7.29
N ASN A 227 12.07 -4.09 8.12
CA ASN A 227 11.81 -3.93 9.55
C ASN A 227 10.66 -2.94 9.83
N THR A 228 10.51 -1.89 9.03
CA THR A 228 9.39 -0.94 9.14
C THR A 228 8.05 -1.63 8.87
N ILE A 229 7.97 -2.48 7.84
CA ILE A 229 6.76 -3.27 7.56
C ILE A 229 6.51 -4.27 8.70
N ARG A 230 7.55 -4.92 9.23
CA ARG A 230 7.42 -5.81 10.39
C ARG A 230 6.85 -5.07 11.61
N LEU A 231 7.34 -3.88 11.94
CA LEU A 231 6.80 -3.04 13.01
C LEU A 231 5.33 -2.64 12.75
N ARG A 232 5.00 -2.23 11.53
CA ARG A 232 3.61 -1.92 11.12
C ARG A 232 2.68 -3.09 11.36
N LEU A 233 3.06 -4.29 10.88
CA LEU A 233 2.25 -5.49 11.02
C LEU A 233 2.14 -5.94 12.48
N ALA A 234 3.19 -5.78 13.29
CA ALA A 234 3.12 -6.01 14.73
C ALA A 234 2.05 -5.14 15.39
N MET A 235 1.97 -3.85 15.04
CA MET A 235 0.91 -2.97 15.56
C MET A 235 -0.49 -3.37 15.09
N ARG A 236 -0.65 -4.01 13.93
CA ARG A 236 -1.95 -4.53 13.46
C ARG A 236 -2.53 -5.58 14.39
N ILE A 237 -1.71 -6.45 14.93
CA ILE A 237 -2.14 -7.59 15.75
C ILE A 237 -2.24 -7.30 17.26
N VAL A 238 -1.97 -6.09 17.70
CA VAL A 238 -1.94 -5.73 19.14
C VAL A 238 -3.24 -6.11 19.87
N LYS A 239 -4.40 -5.93 19.25
CA LYS A 239 -5.69 -6.29 19.85
C LYS A 239 -5.97 -7.79 19.82
N TYR A 240 -5.34 -8.51 18.90
CA TYR A 240 -5.47 -9.95 18.77
C TYR A 240 -4.56 -10.70 19.75
N ASP A 241 -3.28 -10.35 19.75
CA ASP A 241 -2.26 -10.92 20.65
C ASP A 241 -1.20 -9.87 20.98
N ALA A 242 -1.35 -9.25 22.14
CA ALA A 242 -0.45 -8.17 22.59
C ALA A 242 0.97 -8.65 22.88
N ALA A 243 1.15 -9.92 23.29
CA ALA A 243 2.47 -10.47 23.60
C ALA A 243 3.24 -10.78 22.32
N TRP A 244 2.58 -11.37 21.35
CA TRP A 244 3.17 -11.60 20.01
C TRP A 244 3.48 -10.26 19.31
N ALA A 245 2.55 -9.30 19.34
CA ALA A 245 2.76 -7.96 18.80
C ALA A 245 3.99 -7.28 19.41
N LYS A 246 4.12 -7.33 20.74
CA LYS A 246 5.28 -6.78 21.46
C LYS A 246 6.58 -7.44 20.99
N SER A 247 6.61 -8.76 20.96
CA SER A 247 7.81 -9.51 20.55
C SER A 247 8.28 -9.16 19.14
N GLU A 248 7.35 -9.07 18.17
CA GLU A 248 7.69 -8.72 16.79
C GLU A 248 8.11 -7.25 16.64
N ALA A 249 7.43 -6.34 17.35
CA ALA A 249 7.75 -4.92 17.33
C ALA A 249 9.13 -4.64 17.93
N GLU A 250 9.41 -5.18 19.12
CA GLU A 250 10.71 -5.02 19.79
C GLU A 250 11.84 -5.63 18.95
N ALA A 251 11.62 -6.80 18.34
CA ALA A 251 12.59 -7.41 17.45
C ALA A 251 12.88 -6.55 16.21
N ALA A 252 11.86 -5.93 15.61
CA ALA A 252 12.04 -5.03 14.48
C ALA A 252 12.77 -3.73 14.86
N MET A 253 12.44 -3.14 16.01
CA MET A 253 13.05 -1.90 16.50
C MET A 253 14.50 -2.08 16.97
N ASN A 254 14.87 -3.28 17.40
CA ASN A 254 16.22 -3.61 17.86
C ASN A 254 17.09 -4.26 16.77
N ASP A 255 16.57 -4.47 15.56
CA ASP A 255 17.34 -5.04 14.45
C ASP A 255 18.44 -4.08 13.98
N SER A 256 19.64 -4.61 13.72
CA SER A 256 20.81 -3.82 13.32
C SER A 256 20.68 -3.13 11.96
N ASN A 257 19.77 -3.59 11.09
CA ASN A 257 19.46 -2.91 9.82
C ASN A 257 18.74 -1.57 10.04
N GLY A 258 18.12 -1.38 11.22
CA GLY A 258 17.32 -0.19 11.54
C GLY A 258 15.96 -0.17 10.84
N LEU A 259 15.32 0.98 10.94
CA LEU A 259 14.00 1.29 10.39
C LEU A 259 14.09 2.50 9.43
N ILE A 260 13.02 2.78 8.70
CA ILE A 260 12.87 4.04 7.97
C ILE A 260 12.64 5.17 8.98
N GLU A 261 13.66 5.96 9.29
CA GLU A 261 13.56 7.07 10.24
C GLU A 261 13.87 8.44 9.64
N THR A 262 14.23 8.48 8.35
CA THR A 262 14.53 9.70 7.60
C THR A 262 13.76 9.74 6.29
N ASN A 263 13.36 10.93 5.84
CA ASN A 263 12.51 11.09 4.67
C ASN A 263 13.13 10.61 3.35
N ASP A 264 14.45 10.58 3.25
CA ASP A 264 15.17 10.04 2.08
C ASP A 264 15.06 8.50 1.96
N ALA A 265 14.64 7.83 3.03
CA ALA A 265 14.37 6.39 3.05
C ALA A 265 12.88 6.04 2.89
N ASN A 266 11.98 7.02 2.69
CA ASN A 266 10.58 6.76 2.44
C ASN A 266 10.42 5.81 1.24
N PHE A 267 9.51 4.81 1.38
CA PHE A 267 9.22 3.87 0.31
C PHE A 267 8.15 4.42 -0.60
N GLY A 268 8.51 4.70 -1.82
CA GLY A 268 7.61 5.18 -2.85
C GLY A 268 7.92 4.58 -4.21
N ILE A 269 6.90 4.29 -4.99
CA ILE A 269 7.02 3.75 -6.35
C ILE A 269 6.90 4.92 -7.32
N ALA A 270 7.91 5.09 -8.17
CA ALA A 270 8.00 6.15 -9.17
C ALA A 270 8.91 5.73 -10.34
N GLY A 271 9.05 6.58 -11.34
CA GLY A 271 10.01 6.40 -12.44
C GLY A 271 9.51 5.53 -13.60
N ASN A 272 10.33 5.40 -14.65
CA ASN A 272 10.10 4.59 -15.85
C ASN A 272 8.69 4.71 -16.46
N GLY A 273 8.21 5.94 -16.65
CA GLY A 273 6.87 6.19 -17.20
C GLY A 273 5.73 5.89 -16.21
N TYR A 274 6.04 5.66 -14.91
CA TYR A 274 5.02 5.56 -13.90
C TYR A 274 4.19 6.83 -13.82
N VAL A 275 2.88 6.67 -13.88
CA VAL A 275 1.89 7.74 -13.68
C VAL A 275 1.14 7.43 -12.38
N ASN A 276 1.05 8.41 -11.48
CA ASN A 276 0.32 8.21 -10.23
C ASN A 276 -1.17 7.97 -10.52
N PRO A 277 -1.74 6.80 -10.15
CA PRO A 277 -3.11 6.48 -10.52
C PRO A 277 -4.14 7.39 -9.82
N LEU A 278 -3.87 7.86 -8.60
CA LEU A 278 -4.74 8.83 -7.92
C LEU A 278 -4.80 10.17 -8.69
N TYR A 279 -3.68 10.59 -9.31
CA TYR A 279 -3.70 11.75 -10.21
C TYR A 279 -4.67 11.52 -11.37
N GLY A 280 -4.60 10.35 -12.00
CA GLY A 280 -5.52 10.00 -13.10
C GLY A 280 -6.99 10.05 -12.68
N ILE A 281 -7.33 9.54 -11.50
CA ILE A 281 -8.70 9.61 -10.97
C ILE A 281 -9.11 11.04 -10.62
N ALA A 282 -8.22 11.80 -9.96
CA ALA A 282 -8.55 13.13 -9.50
C ALA A 282 -8.66 14.16 -10.62
N PHE A 283 -7.80 14.07 -11.65
CA PHE A 283 -7.68 15.11 -12.67
C PHE A 283 -8.18 14.67 -14.05
N ASN A 284 -7.91 13.43 -14.49
CA ASN A 284 -8.34 12.98 -15.80
C ASN A 284 -9.79 12.49 -15.80
N TYR A 285 -10.22 11.74 -14.76
CA TYR A 285 -11.62 11.31 -14.60
C TYR A 285 -12.45 12.36 -13.87
N GLY A 286 -11.83 13.17 -12.97
CA GLY A 286 -12.53 14.17 -12.17
C GLY A 286 -13.30 13.57 -10.98
N ASP A 287 -13.16 12.29 -10.71
CA ASP A 287 -13.92 11.56 -9.71
C ASP A 287 -13.30 11.58 -8.30
N GLY A 288 -11.98 11.63 -8.20
CA GLY A 288 -11.26 11.69 -6.92
C GLY A 288 -11.16 13.12 -6.40
N VAL A 289 -11.87 13.43 -5.32
CA VAL A 289 -11.86 14.74 -4.66
C VAL A 289 -11.47 14.60 -3.18
N LEU A 290 -11.14 15.70 -2.53
CA LEU A 290 -10.75 15.66 -1.12
C LEU A 290 -11.90 15.14 -0.24
N GLY A 291 -11.61 14.24 0.68
CA GLY A 291 -12.54 13.84 1.73
C GLY A 291 -12.67 14.92 2.81
N ALA A 292 -13.88 15.14 3.32
CA ALA A 292 -14.17 16.20 4.27
C ALA A 292 -13.42 16.12 5.60
N ASN A 293 -12.93 14.92 5.97
CA ASN A 293 -12.13 14.75 7.18
C ASN A 293 -10.79 15.50 7.13
N ILE A 294 -10.17 15.58 5.95
CA ILE A 294 -8.88 16.28 5.77
C ILE A 294 -9.00 17.76 6.12
N PRO A 295 -9.85 18.58 5.45
CA PRO A 295 -9.98 19.99 5.80
C PRO A 295 -10.56 20.20 7.21
N SER A 296 -11.50 19.36 7.68
CA SER A 296 -12.04 19.47 9.03
C SER A 296 -10.95 19.34 10.10
N ILE A 297 -10.13 18.30 10.01
CA ILE A 297 -9.09 18.04 11.02
C ILE A 297 -7.94 19.02 10.86
N LEU A 298 -7.37 19.16 9.66
CA LEU A 298 -6.14 19.91 9.47
C LEU A 298 -6.37 21.42 9.64
N SER A 299 -7.44 21.99 9.05
CA SER A 299 -7.70 23.41 9.23
C SER A 299 -8.10 23.74 10.67
N GLY A 300 -8.90 22.85 11.30
CA GLY A 300 -9.30 23.03 12.70
C GLY A 300 -8.12 23.00 13.67
N MET A 301 -7.12 22.19 13.42
CA MET A 301 -5.89 22.11 14.21
C MET A 301 -4.84 23.15 13.83
N GLY A 302 -5.04 23.93 12.79
CA GLY A 302 -4.05 24.88 12.26
C GLY A 302 -2.85 24.19 11.61
N ASP A 303 -3.05 23.06 10.94
CA ASP A 303 -2.01 22.22 10.36
C ASP A 303 -1.64 22.70 8.95
N ALA A 304 -0.43 23.24 8.80
CA ALA A 304 0.06 23.78 7.53
C ALA A 304 0.33 22.69 6.46
N ARG A 305 0.24 21.39 6.80
CA ARG A 305 0.31 20.32 5.81
C ARG A 305 -0.91 20.33 4.88
N LEU A 306 -2.03 20.95 5.28
CA LEU A 306 -3.21 21.08 4.43
C LEU A 306 -2.89 21.72 3.08
N ASP A 307 -2.07 22.79 3.08
CA ASP A 307 -1.63 23.48 1.86
C ASP A 307 -0.78 22.62 0.91
N LYS A 308 -0.25 21.51 1.45
CA LYS A 308 0.56 20.55 0.69
C LYS A 308 -0.24 19.32 0.25
N TYR A 309 -1.26 18.95 1.03
CA TYR A 309 -2.11 17.79 0.78
C TYR A 309 -3.16 18.05 -0.29
N ALA A 310 -3.64 19.27 -0.39
CA ALA A 310 -4.75 19.61 -1.26
C ALA A 310 -4.53 20.93 -2.00
N THR A 311 -5.20 21.05 -3.14
CA THR A 311 -5.33 22.32 -3.87
C THR A 311 -6.53 23.10 -3.34
N GLN A 312 -6.40 24.41 -3.26
CA GLN A 312 -7.55 25.28 -2.99
C GLN A 312 -8.55 25.24 -4.15
N ASN A 313 -9.82 25.40 -3.82
CA ASN A 313 -10.88 25.56 -4.82
C ASN A 313 -10.88 26.96 -5.45
N SER A 314 -11.83 27.22 -6.33
CA SER A 314 -11.99 28.54 -7.02
C SER A 314 -12.27 29.74 -6.09
N LYS A 315 -12.63 29.47 -4.82
CA LYS A 315 -12.86 30.48 -3.79
C LYS A 315 -11.66 30.68 -2.85
N SER A 316 -10.53 30.05 -3.13
CA SER A 316 -9.34 30.00 -2.26
C SER A 316 -9.61 29.32 -0.91
N GLU A 317 -10.47 28.31 -0.88
CA GLU A 317 -10.85 27.54 0.30
C GLU A 317 -10.47 26.07 0.13
N TYR A 318 -10.36 25.33 1.23
CA TYR A 318 -10.23 23.86 1.23
C TYR A 318 -11.59 23.25 1.58
N PHE A 319 -12.21 22.61 0.60
CA PHE A 319 -13.50 21.96 0.77
C PHE A 319 -13.43 20.51 0.31
N GLY A 320 -13.87 19.58 1.16
CA GLY A 320 -13.99 18.16 0.86
C GLY A 320 -15.44 17.71 0.95
N ILE A 321 -15.75 16.55 0.37
CA ILE A 321 -17.09 15.96 0.46
C ILE A 321 -17.12 14.90 1.56
N ARG A 322 -18.16 14.96 2.40
CA ARG A 322 -18.42 13.97 3.41
C ARG A 322 -18.98 12.68 2.77
N LEU A 323 -18.53 11.53 3.24
CA LEU A 323 -19.14 10.25 2.81
C LEU A 323 -20.55 10.08 3.36
N GLY A 324 -21.36 9.30 2.67
CA GLY A 324 -22.72 8.99 3.06
C GLY A 324 -23.72 10.11 2.84
N ILE A 325 -23.38 11.14 2.06
CA ILE A 325 -24.34 12.20 1.70
C ILE A 325 -25.43 11.60 0.82
N LYS A 326 -26.68 11.78 1.25
CA LYS A 326 -27.86 11.44 0.46
C LYS A 326 -28.22 12.59 -0.47
N GLY A 327 -28.79 12.27 -1.63
CA GLY A 327 -29.26 13.24 -2.61
C GLY A 327 -28.19 13.67 -3.63
N LEU A 328 -26.99 13.10 -3.61
CA LEU A 328 -25.97 13.40 -4.63
C LEU A 328 -26.43 13.02 -6.06
N GLU A 329 -27.38 12.08 -6.15
CA GLU A 329 -28.04 11.63 -7.39
C GLU A 329 -29.07 12.64 -7.94
N GLU A 330 -29.48 13.63 -7.17
CA GLU A 330 -30.42 14.65 -7.61
C GLU A 330 -29.79 15.60 -8.63
N GLU A 331 -30.61 16.13 -9.52
CA GLU A 331 -30.17 16.99 -10.61
C GLU A 331 -29.39 18.21 -10.10
N GLY A 332 -28.19 18.42 -10.65
CA GLY A 332 -27.35 19.56 -10.37
C GLY A 332 -26.46 19.45 -9.14
N PHE A 333 -26.69 18.53 -8.20
CA PHE A 333 -25.87 18.44 -6.97
C PHE A 333 -24.45 17.98 -7.25
N SER A 334 -24.26 16.98 -8.10
CA SER A 334 -22.93 16.54 -8.52
C SER A 334 -22.10 17.68 -9.12
N ASP A 335 -22.69 18.48 -10.00
CA ASP A 335 -22.00 19.61 -10.64
C ASP A 335 -21.75 20.76 -9.65
N ALA A 336 -22.67 21.02 -8.73
CA ALA A 336 -22.47 22.00 -7.67
C ALA A 336 -21.27 21.64 -6.78
N TYR A 337 -21.11 20.36 -6.40
CA TYR A 337 -19.93 19.89 -5.66
C TYR A 337 -18.66 19.97 -6.50
N LYS A 338 -18.67 19.53 -7.76
CA LYS A 338 -17.50 19.59 -8.65
C LYS A 338 -16.96 20.99 -8.82
N ALA A 339 -17.81 22.01 -8.72
CA ALA A 339 -17.43 23.43 -8.82
C ALA A 339 -16.67 23.96 -7.61
N ILE A 340 -16.80 23.33 -6.43
CA ILE A 340 -16.29 23.88 -5.16
C ILE A 340 -15.34 22.96 -4.42
N VAL A 341 -15.17 21.71 -4.84
CA VAL A 341 -14.31 20.75 -4.13
C VAL A 341 -12.83 21.00 -4.38
N SER A 342 -12.03 20.72 -3.37
CA SER A 342 -10.58 20.61 -3.45
C SER A 342 -10.18 19.22 -3.96
N ARG A 343 -8.98 19.14 -4.51
CA ARG A 343 -8.40 17.88 -5.02
C ARG A 343 -7.09 17.59 -4.30
N PRO A 344 -6.63 16.33 -4.28
CA PRO A 344 -5.28 16.00 -3.83
C PRO A 344 -4.24 16.84 -4.59
N ASN A 345 -3.25 17.37 -3.89
CA ASN A 345 -2.18 18.14 -4.51
C ASN A 345 -1.08 17.20 -5.04
N LEU A 346 -1.35 16.61 -6.18
CA LEU A 346 -0.48 15.64 -6.86
C LEU A 346 -0.18 16.09 -8.28
N THR A 347 0.96 15.66 -8.77
CA THR A 347 1.32 15.68 -10.19
C THR A 347 1.24 14.29 -10.78
N GLU A 348 1.23 14.19 -12.09
CA GLU A 348 1.25 12.92 -12.80
C GLU A 348 2.43 12.02 -12.37
N THR A 349 3.58 12.63 -12.07
CA THR A 349 4.82 11.95 -11.68
C THR A 349 5.04 11.86 -10.17
N SER A 350 4.08 12.28 -9.36
CA SER A 350 4.17 12.13 -7.89
C SER A 350 4.33 10.65 -7.53
N PRO A 351 5.30 10.27 -6.67
CA PRO A 351 5.46 8.88 -6.26
C PRO A 351 4.23 8.39 -5.47
N ALA A 352 3.87 7.12 -5.64
CA ALA A 352 2.95 6.44 -4.73
C ALA A 352 3.72 6.03 -3.48
N ILE A 353 3.55 6.77 -2.39
CA ILE A 353 4.25 6.56 -1.12
C ILE A 353 3.48 5.53 -0.29
N LEU A 354 4.15 4.46 0.13
CA LEU A 354 3.57 3.33 0.86
C LEU A 354 4.11 3.16 2.29
N ALA A 355 5.28 3.72 2.60
CA ALA A 355 5.82 3.76 3.95
C ALA A 355 6.66 5.01 4.15
N THR A 356 6.55 5.64 5.32
CA THR A 356 7.23 6.91 5.62
C THR A 356 7.97 6.86 6.95
N ALA A 357 9.01 7.68 7.07
CA ALA A 357 9.72 7.89 8.32
C ALA A 357 8.80 8.42 9.43
N ALA A 358 7.90 9.33 9.08
CA ALA A 358 6.93 9.87 10.03
C ALA A 358 6.00 8.79 10.59
N GLU A 359 5.51 7.88 9.75
CA GLU A 359 4.73 6.73 10.20
C GLU A 359 5.52 5.87 11.17
N THR A 360 6.76 5.50 10.79
CA THR A 360 7.64 4.66 11.59
C THR A 360 7.86 5.25 12.99
N ILE A 361 8.22 6.53 13.06
CA ILE A 361 8.48 7.22 14.33
C ILE A 361 7.20 7.30 15.19
N LEU A 362 6.03 7.45 14.57
CA LEU A 362 4.77 7.45 15.30
C LEU A 362 4.35 6.04 15.76
N LEU A 363 4.75 4.97 15.05
CA LEU A 363 4.63 3.59 15.55
C LEU A 363 5.57 3.35 16.76
N GLU A 364 6.78 3.88 16.72
CA GLU A 364 7.70 3.88 17.88
C GLU A 364 7.14 4.66 19.06
N ALA A 365 6.48 5.81 18.82
CA ALA A 365 5.79 6.57 19.86
C ALA A 365 4.67 5.75 20.53
N GLU A 366 3.90 4.99 19.75
CA GLU A 366 2.90 4.06 20.27
C GLU A 366 3.54 2.94 21.08
N ALA A 367 4.63 2.34 20.59
CA ALA A 367 5.38 1.31 21.32
C ALA A 367 5.89 1.84 22.68
N ALA A 368 6.47 3.03 22.70
CA ALA A 368 6.93 3.68 23.92
C ALA A 368 5.77 3.96 24.89
N LEU A 369 4.60 4.41 24.40
CA LEU A 369 3.40 4.62 25.22
C LEU A 369 2.90 3.31 25.86
N ARG A 370 3.08 2.19 25.17
CA ARG A 370 2.75 0.84 25.65
C ARG A 370 3.79 0.29 26.63
N GLY A 371 4.90 0.98 26.86
CA GLY A 371 6.00 0.53 27.70
C GLY A 371 6.85 -0.57 27.05
N TRP A 372 6.89 -0.64 25.71
CA TRP A 372 7.74 -1.54 24.96
C TRP A 372 9.15 -0.97 24.79
N ASP A 373 10.14 -1.83 24.58
CA ASP A 373 11.51 -1.40 24.31
C ASP A 373 11.59 -0.77 22.90
N VAL A 374 11.94 0.50 22.87
CA VAL A 374 12.15 1.28 21.64
C VAL A 374 13.63 1.52 21.35
N ASN A 375 14.52 0.65 21.85
CA ASN A 375 15.96 0.74 21.61
C ASN A 375 16.57 2.10 22.02
N GLY A 376 16.11 2.66 23.13
CA GLY A 376 16.62 3.93 23.66
C GLY A 376 16.29 5.17 22.82
N LYS A 377 15.41 5.09 21.81
CA LYS A 377 15.11 6.17 20.86
C LYS A 377 14.37 7.35 21.48
N GLY A 378 13.71 7.17 22.64
CA GLY A 378 13.07 8.27 23.37
C GLY A 378 11.80 7.89 24.09
N THR A 379 11.12 8.90 24.62
CA THR A 379 9.81 8.78 25.27
C THR A 379 8.69 8.87 24.23
N ALA A 380 7.47 8.46 24.63
CA ALA A 380 6.29 8.60 23.76
C ALA A 380 6.11 10.05 23.28
N GLN A 381 6.32 11.06 24.15
CA GLN A 381 6.26 12.47 23.79
C GLN A 381 7.33 12.84 22.76
N SER A 382 8.59 12.53 23.04
CA SER A 382 9.68 12.94 22.13
C SER A 382 9.57 12.31 20.76
N LEU A 383 9.14 11.04 20.67
CA LEU A 383 8.87 10.35 19.43
C LEU A 383 7.63 10.89 18.72
N TYR A 384 6.56 11.21 19.44
CA TYR A 384 5.37 11.87 18.88
C TYR A 384 5.72 13.20 18.21
N GLU A 385 6.44 14.07 18.91
CA GLU A 385 6.86 15.38 18.38
C GLU A 385 7.85 15.22 17.22
N LYS A 386 8.79 14.27 17.30
CA LYS A 386 9.71 13.93 16.20
C LYS A 386 8.94 13.46 14.96
N GLY A 387 7.98 12.55 15.12
CA GLY A 387 7.16 12.04 14.00
C GLY A 387 6.37 13.14 13.30
N ILE A 388 5.79 14.08 14.05
CA ILE A 388 5.11 15.26 13.48
C ILE A 388 6.10 16.12 12.69
N ARG A 389 7.26 16.48 13.25
CA ARG A 389 8.27 17.29 12.56
C ARG A 389 8.74 16.63 11.29
N THR A 390 8.99 15.31 11.32
CA THR A 390 9.38 14.52 10.16
C THR A 390 8.31 14.53 9.06
N SER A 391 7.03 14.47 9.44
CA SER A 391 5.92 14.60 8.48
C SER A 391 5.84 16.00 7.86
N PHE A 392 6.00 17.07 8.65
CA PHE A 392 6.05 18.44 8.12
C PHE A 392 7.22 18.63 7.15
N GLU A 393 8.40 18.11 7.50
CA GLU A 393 9.59 18.16 6.65
C GLU A 393 9.36 17.41 5.32
N GLN A 394 8.79 16.22 5.35
CA GLN A 394 8.44 15.43 4.16
C GLN A 394 7.64 16.26 3.15
N TRP A 395 6.71 17.06 3.63
CA TRP A 395 5.81 17.85 2.81
C TRP A 395 6.27 19.29 2.58
N GLY A 396 7.43 19.67 3.10
CA GLY A 396 7.94 21.04 3.00
C GLY A 396 7.00 22.06 3.62
N ALA A 397 6.33 21.70 4.74
CA ALA A 397 5.46 22.55 5.51
C ALA A 397 6.19 23.07 6.76
N ALA A 398 5.85 24.29 7.21
CA ALA A 398 6.42 24.85 8.42
C ALA A 398 5.64 24.37 9.66
N VAL A 399 6.36 23.84 10.66
CA VAL A 399 5.76 23.39 11.93
C VAL A 399 5.16 24.58 12.72
N GLY A 400 5.84 25.73 12.72
CA GLY A 400 5.40 26.91 13.50
C GLY A 400 5.02 26.55 14.93
N ASP A 401 3.88 27.03 15.38
CA ASP A 401 3.33 26.79 16.72
C ASP A 401 2.45 25.54 16.82
N TYR A 402 2.42 24.68 15.79
CA TYR A 402 1.53 23.53 15.72
C TYR A 402 1.62 22.60 16.94
N LEU A 403 2.84 22.30 17.41
CA LEU A 403 3.06 21.41 18.57
C LEU A 403 2.54 22.02 19.90
N SER A 404 2.23 23.30 19.95
CA SER A 404 1.58 23.95 21.09
C SER A 404 0.08 24.19 20.89
N SER A 405 -0.47 23.83 19.72
CA SER A 405 -1.87 24.04 19.37
C SER A 405 -2.82 23.22 20.26
N THR A 406 -3.81 23.89 20.80
CA THR A 406 -4.91 23.30 21.60
C THR A 406 -6.24 23.30 20.85
N THR A 407 -6.23 23.65 19.57
CA THR A 407 -7.42 23.61 18.72
C THR A 407 -7.74 22.20 18.22
N THR A 408 -8.98 21.95 17.88
CA THR A 408 -9.52 20.65 17.48
C THR A 408 -10.13 20.73 16.09
N ALA A 409 -10.62 19.61 15.54
CA ALA A 409 -11.26 19.57 14.24
C ALA A 409 -12.38 20.61 14.10
N ALA A 410 -12.41 21.28 12.95
CA ALA A 410 -13.45 22.27 12.61
C ALA A 410 -14.75 21.58 12.19
N ALA A 411 -15.88 22.27 12.34
CA ALA A 411 -17.16 21.84 11.80
C ALA A 411 -17.09 21.71 10.27
N TYR A 412 -17.79 20.74 9.75
CA TYR A 412 -18.09 20.61 8.34
C TYR A 412 -19.37 21.36 8.00
N VAL A 413 -19.26 22.40 7.20
CA VAL A 413 -20.39 23.18 6.72
C VAL A 413 -20.60 22.90 5.24
N ASP A 414 -21.71 22.26 4.89
CA ASP A 414 -22.02 21.89 3.51
C ASP A 414 -22.81 23.01 2.81
N PRO A 415 -22.22 23.64 1.78
CA PRO A 415 -22.88 24.74 1.09
C PRO A 415 -23.88 24.29 0.02
N VAL A 416 -23.86 23.00 -0.35
CA VAL A 416 -24.75 22.42 -1.38
C VAL A 416 -25.96 21.77 -0.71
N ILE A 417 -25.71 20.95 0.31
CA ILE A 417 -26.74 20.24 1.09
C ILE A 417 -26.57 20.64 2.56
N PRO A 418 -27.16 21.76 3.01
CA PRO A 418 -26.96 22.26 4.39
C PRO A 418 -27.28 21.22 5.49
N ALA A 419 -28.22 20.33 5.24
CA ALA A 419 -28.57 19.24 6.16
C ALA A 419 -27.45 18.19 6.33
N ALA A 420 -26.43 18.20 5.46
CA ALA A 420 -25.23 17.33 5.58
C ALA A 420 -24.16 17.96 6.49
N SER A 421 -24.33 19.19 6.96
CA SER A 421 -23.42 19.85 7.89
C SER A 421 -23.36 19.12 9.23
N ILE A 422 -22.16 19.09 9.85
CA ILE A 422 -21.93 18.39 11.12
C ILE A 422 -20.77 19.05 11.88
N GLU A 423 -20.87 19.06 13.21
CA GLU A 423 -19.78 19.54 14.08
C GLU A 423 -18.51 18.69 13.92
N GLY A 424 -17.34 19.30 14.16
CA GLY A 424 -16.06 18.60 14.18
C GLY A 424 -16.03 17.50 15.24
N GLN A 425 -15.78 16.27 14.80
CA GLN A 425 -15.89 15.08 15.65
C GLN A 425 -14.64 14.84 16.47
N SER A 426 -13.45 14.99 15.88
CA SER A 426 -12.20 14.80 16.60
C SER A 426 -11.95 15.93 17.59
N LYS A 427 -11.79 15.58 18.86
CA LYS A 427 -11.42 16.50 19.95
C LYS A 427 -9.93 16.45 20.29
N VAL A 428 -9.16 15.74 19.49
CA VAL A 428 -7.72 15.64 19.63
C VAL A 428 -7.04 16.95 19.26
N THR A 429 -6.06 17.37 20.08
CA THR A 429 -5.21 18.55 19.86
C THR A 429 -3.79 18.10 19.55
N ALA A 430 -2.99 18.95 18.86
CA ALA A 430 -1.60 18.62 18.54
C ALA A 430 -0.68 18.67 19.79
N LYS A 431 -0.92 19.59 20.73
CA LYS A 431 -0.12 19.73 21.94
C LYS A 431 -0.12 18.44 22.76
N TRP A 432 1.08 17.93 23.08
CA TRP A 432 1.23 16.84 24.05
C TRP A 432 0.96 17.35 25.47
N ASP A 433 0.37 16.49 26.30
CA ASP A 433 0.12 16.76 27.71
C ASP A 433 0.32 15.46 28.50
N GLU A 434 1.28 15.46 29.40
CA GLU A 434 1.60 14.29 30.24
C GLU A 434 0.52 13.96 31.27
N SER A 435 -0.36 14.91 31.61
CA SER A 435 -1.45 14.69 32.55
C SER A 435 -2.61 13.87 31.96
N LEU A 436 -2.67 13.71 30.64
CA LEU A 436 -3.69 12.93 29.95
C LEU A 436 -3.57 11.42 30.23
N SER A 437 -4.69 10.73 30.14
CA SER A 437 -4.72 9.27 30.15
C SER A 437 -3.94 8.66 28.98
N ASN A 438 -3.55 7.40 29.11
CA ASN A 438 -2.87 6.69 28.01
C ASN A 438 -3.76 6.58 26.76
N GLU A 439 -5.08 6.49 26.92
CA GLU A 439 -6.02 6.46 25.78
C GLU A 439 -6.04 7.81 25.05
N GLU A 440 -6.05 8.93 25.77
CA GLU A 440 -5.99 10.26 25.14
C GLU A 440 -4.64 10.52 24.45
N LYS A 441 -3.53 10.08 25.07
CA LYS A 441 -2.21 10.11 24.44
C LYS A 441 -2.15 9.23 23.19
N PHE A 442 -2.75 8.04 23.27
CA PHE A 442 -2.86 7.13 22.14
C PHE A 442 -3.68 7.74 20.99
N ALA A 443 -4.80 8.39 21.29
CA ALA A 443 -5.61 9.10 20.32
C ALA A 443 -4.82 10.18 19.55
N LYS A 444 -3.91 10.90 20.26
CA LYS A 444 -3.01 11.88 19.65
C LYS A 444 -2.05 11.22 18.65
N ILE A 445 -1.36 10.15 19.09
CA ILE A 445 -0.42 9.42 18.24
C ILE A 445 -1.13 8.85 17.00
N ALA A 446 -2.27 8.20 17.20
CA ALA A 446 -3.05 7.60 16.11
C ALA A 446 -3.56 8.64 15.11
N THR A 447 -4.04 9.79 15.60
CA THR A 447 -4.49 10.90 14.74
C THR A 447 -3.33 11.47 13.92
N GLN A 448 -2.18 11.72 14.54
CA GLN A 448 -1.01 12.22 13.80
C GLN A 448 -0.46 11.21 12.81
N ARG A 449 -0.52 9.91 13.12
CA ARG A 449 -0.13 8.88 12.16
C ARG A 449 -1.10 8.83 10.97
N TRP A 450 -2.42 8.91 11.20
CA TRP A 450 -3.39 9.01 10.13
C TRP A 450 -3.10 10.22 9.22
N ILE A 451 -2.76 11.38 9.78
CA ILE A 451 -2.36 12.54 9.00
C ILE A 451 -1.07 12.24 8.19
N ALA A 452 -0.06 11.64 8.83
CA ALA A 452 1.26 11.43 8.23
C ALA A 452 1.28 10.44 7.05
N ILE A 453 0.37 9.45 7.04
CA ILE A 453 0.30 8.42 5.98
C ILE A 453 -0.59 8.82 4.80
N TYR A 454 -1.19 10.04 4.80
CA TYR A 454 -1.93 10.55 3.65
C TYR A 454 -1.03 10.55 2.39
N PRO A 455 -1.52 10.17 1.19
CA PRO A 455 -2.86 9.73 0.84
C PRO A 455 -3.05 8.19 0.75
N GLU A 456 -2.23 7.40 1.43
CA GLU A 456 -2.30 5.92 1.35
C GLU A 456 -3.55 5.39 2.10
N GLY A 457 -4.66 5.26 1.36
CA GLY A 457 -5.96 4.95 1.95
C GLY A 457 -6.07 3.57 2.56
N MET A 458 -5.41 2.54 2.02
CA MET A 458 -5.48 1.18 2.61
C MET A 458 -4.87 1.13 4.01
N ASN A 459 -3.71 1.75 4.18
CA ASN A 459 -3.08 1.86 5.50
C ASN A 459 -3.92 2.77 6.42
N GLY A 460 -4.43 3.91 5.89
CA GLY A 460 -5.28 4.83 6.64
C GLY A 460 -6.56 4.17 7.16
N TRP A 461 -7.24 3.38 6.32
CA TRP A 461 -8.44 2.65 6.71
C TRP A 461 -8.15 1.54 7.72
N ALA A 462 -7.07 0.78 7.51
CA ALA A 462 -6.65 -0.23 8.47
C ALA A 462 -6.33 0.38 9.85
N GLU A 463 -5.73 1.59 9.88
CA GLU A 463 -5.45 2.30 11.12
C GLU A 463 -6.74 2.76 11.84
N ILE A 464 -7.69 3.32 11.13
CA ILE A 464 -8.98 3.70 11.73
C ILE A 464 -9.67 2.49 12.34
N ARG A 465 -9.73 1.35 11.64
CA ARG A 465 -10.33 0.12 12.17
C ARG A 465 -9.59 -0.41 13.39
N ARG A 466 -8.26 -0.32 13.39
CA ARG A 466 -7.44 -0.77 14.50
C ARG A 466 -7.55 0.13 15.72
N THR A 467 -7.50 1.44 15.52
CA THR A 467 -7.36 2.43 16.60
C THR A 467 -8.69 3.05 17.04
N GLY A 468 -9.62 3.25 16.11
CA GLY A 468 -10.79 4.08 16.30
C GLY A 468 -10.52 5.58 16.07
N TYR A 469 -9.31 5.96 15.65
CA TYR A 469 -8.89 7.36 15.49
C TYR A 469 -8.34 7.65 14.08
N PRO A 470 -8.49 8.93 13.62
CA PRO A 470 -9.29 10.00 14.25
C PRO A 470 -10.79 9.69 14.22
N LEU A 471 -11.53 10.28 15.17
CA LEU A 471 -12.99 10.30 15.04
C LEU A 471 -13.34 11.10 13.77
N SER A 472 -13.96 10.41 12.83
CA SER A 472 -14.27 10.96 11.52
C SER A 472 -15.65 11.60 11.49
N LEU A 473 -15.93 12.45 10.49
CA LEU A 473 -17.26 13.03 10.25
C LEU A 473 -18.33 11.98 9.92
N ILE A 474 -17.91 10.72 9.75
CA ILE A 474 -18.80 9.58 9.50
C ILE A 474 -19.17 8.87 10.80
N HIS A 475 -18.42 9.08 11.88
CA HIS A 475 -18.71 8.46 13.18
C HIS A 475 -20.07 8.96 13.68
N ILE A 476 -21.11 8.26 13.21
CA ILE A 476 -22.35 8.16 13.95
C ILE A 476 -21.99 7.22 15.09
N SER A 477 -22.16 7.67 16.32
CA SER A 477 -22.04 6.81 17.49
C SER A 477 -23.15 5.75 17.42
N GLU A 478 -22.91 4.70 16.63
CA GLU A 478 -23.73 3.50 16.75
C GLU A 478 -23.33 2.82 18.07
N PRO A 479 -24.31 2.47 18.92
CA PRO A 479 -24.01 1.68 20.10
C PRO A 479 -23.36 0.39 19.61
N THR A 480 -22.12 0.16 20.03
CA THR A 480 -21.42 -1.11 19.87
C THR A 480 -22.34 -2.22 20.37
N ARG A 481 -22.84 -3.02 19.42
CA ARG A 481 -23.47 -4.30 19.73
C ARG A 481 -22.42 -5.38 19.81
#